data_d6bf95bb0abd1316a64c04f4003f8201
#
_entry.id   d6bf95bb0abd1316a64c04f4003f8201
#
_cell.length_a   1.000
_cell.length_b   1.000
_cell.length_c   1.000
_cell.angle_alpha   90.00
_cell.angle_beta   90.00
_cell.angle_gamma   90.00
#
_symmetry.space_group_name_H-M   'P 1'
#
loop_
_entity.id
_entity.type
_entity.pdbx_description
1 polymer ?
#
loop_
_entity_poly.entity_id
_entity_poly.type
_entity_poly.pdbx_seq_one_letter_code
_entity_poly.pdbx_strand_id
1 'polypeptide(L)'
;MSSFIHLHNHSDFSLLEAAQSVTAIIDRASELSMDAIAITEKGNLFSMVDFYKYAKNKNIKPIIGCEINITNNLKMYNKSMRSYHLVLLAKNNEGYINLMKLVSLGYIKSENELPIIDKSMLQEFSPGLIALS
;
A
#
# COMPACT_ATOMS: atom_id res chain seq x y z
N MET A 1 13.43 15.57 19.26
CA MET A 1 13.72 14.52 18.27
C MET A 1 12.72 14.63 17.13
N SER A 2 13.16 14.69 15.90
CA SER A 2 12.21 14.78 14.79
C SER A 2 11.61 13.37 14.59
N SER A 3 10.32 13.23 14.82
CA SER A 3 9.58 11.99 14.55
C SER A 3 9.26 11.90 13.05
N PHE A 4 10.29 11.80 12.21
CA PHE A 4 10.08 11.60 10.78
C PHE A 4 9.68 10.15 10.53
N ILE A 5 8.62 9.94 9.78
CA ILE A 5 8.08 8.63 9.42
C ILE A 5 7.95 8.54 7.91
N HIS A 6 8.60 7.55 7.30
CA HIS A 6 8.43 7.26 5.89
C HIS A 6 7.07 6.57 5.65
N LEU A 7 6.21 7.21 4.84
CA LEU A 7 4.85 6.74 4.55
C LEU A 7 4.70 6.07 3.17
N HIS A 8 5.74 6.07 2.34
CA HIS A 8 5.72 5.47 1.01
C HIS A 8 7.03 4.72 0.77
N ASN A 9 7.00 3.41 0.95
CA ASN A 9 8.14 2.52 0.76
C ASN A 9 7.70 1.24 0.07
N HIS A 10 8.55 0.74 -0.81
CA HIS A 10 8.41 -0.55 -1.46
C HIS A 10 9.48 -1.52 -0.96
N SER A 11 9.13 -2.78 -0.80
CA SER A 11 10.08 -3.87 -0.58
C SER A 11 10.28 -4.71 -1.86
N ASP A 12 11.08 -5.75 -1.76
CA ASP A 12 11.30 -6.74 -2.81
C ASP A 12 10.02 -7.47 -3.28
N PHE A 13 8.91 -7.34 -2.56
CA PHE A 13 7.57 -7.76 -3.00
C PHE A 13 6.94 -6.84 -4.06
N SER A 14 7.49 -5.63 -4.27
CA SER A 14 7.22 -4.80 -5.44
C SER A 14 8.22 -5.17 -6.55
N LEU A 15 7.94 -6.28 -7.23
CA LEU A 15 8.83 -6.91 -8.20
C LEU A 15 9.36 -5.94 -9.24
N LEU A 16 10.68 -5.98 -9.48
CA LEU A 16 11.43 -5.12 -10.41
C LEU A 16 11.48 -3.63 -10.06
N GLU A 17 10.86 -3.19 -8.96
CA GLU A 17 10.84 -1.77 -8.56
C GLU A 17 11.60 -1.49 -7.26
N ALA A 18 11.83 -2.51 -6.43
CA ALA A 18 12.62 -2.38 -5.21
C ALA A 18 13.44 -3.64 -4.93
N ALA A 19 14.57 -3.46 -4.24
CA ALA A 19 15.51 -4.54 -3.94
C ALA A 19 15.72 -4.76 -2.44
N GLN A 20 15.11 -3.95 -1.58
CA GLN A 20 15.25 -4.09 -0.13
C GLN A 20 14.22 -5.07 0.43
N SER A 21 14.70 -6.01 1.26
CA SER A 21 13.78 -6.88 2.00
C SER A 21 13.01 -6.10 3.06
N VAL A 22 11.83 -6.61 3.42
CA VAL A 22 11.00 -6.08 4.52
C VAL A 22 11.80 -5.93 5.81
N THR A 23 12.62 -6.93 6.14
CA THR A 23 13.46 -6.91 7.35
C THR A 23 14.51 -5.82 7.32
N ALA A 24 15.17 -5.61 6.18
CA ALA A 24 16.17 -4.54 6.01
C ALA A 24 15.55 -3.14 6.18
N ILE A 25 14.34 -2.91 5.66
CA ILE A 25 13.61 -1.66 5.82
C ILE A 25 13.31 -1.39 7.30
N ILE A 26 12.84 -2.40 8.04
CA ILE A 26 12.51 -2.26 9.46
C ILE A 26 13.77 -2.09 10.31
N ASP A 27 14.83 -2.85 10.03
CA ASP A 27 16.11 -2.70 10.74
C ASP A 27 16.68 -1.29 10.55
N ARG A 28 16.58 -0.76 9.33
CA ARG A 28 17.01 0.61 9.06
C ARG A 28 16.17 1.66 9.79
N ALA A 29 14.84 1.46 9.86
CA ALA A 29 13.97 2.33 10.66
C ALA A 29 14.34 2.29 12.15
N SER A 30 14.68 1.11 12.68
CA SER A 30 15.13 0.94 14.05
C SER A 30 16.47 1.67 14.33
N GLU A 31 17.45 1.53 13.43
CA GLU A 31 18.74 2.24 13.52
C GLU A 31 18.55 3.77 13.54
N LEU A 32 17.59 4.27 12.78
CA LEU A 32 17.26 5.70 12.70
C LEU A 32 16.33 6.17 13.82
N SER A 33 16.01 5.29 14.79
CA SER A 33 15.12 5.59 15.91
C SER A 33 13.73 6.08 15.47
N MET A 34 13.19 5.50 14.40
CA MET A 34 11.84 5.78 13.94
C MET A 34 10.83 4.99 14.79
N ASP A 35 9.77 5.64 15.25
CA ASP A 35 8.70 5.00 16.03
C ASP A 35 7.73 4.19 15.15
N ALA A 36 7.68 4.50 13.86
CA ALA A 36 6.78 3.88 12.90
C ALA A 36 7.40 3.87 11.49
N ILE A 37 6.91 2.97 10.64
CA ILE A 37 7.23 2.93 9.21
C ILE A 37 6.06 2.35 8.43
N ALA A 38 5.84 2.83 7.20
CA ALA A 38 4.88 2.25 6.29
C ALA A 38 5.55 1.34 5.26
N ILE A 39 4.85 0.30 4.83
CA ILE A 39 5.11 -0.41 3.57
C ILE A 39 3.88 -0.29 2.69
N THR A 40 4.10 0.11 1.44
CA THR A 40 3.08 0.44 0.45
C THR A 40 3.45 -0.21 -0.88
N GLU A 41 3.39 -1.55 -0.92
CA GLU A 41 3.74 -2.31 -2.11
C GLU A 41 2.89 -1.89 -3.32
N LYS A 42 3.45 -1.99 -4.49
CA LYS A 42 2.75 -1.65 -5.73
C LYS A 42 1.75 -2.73 -6.11
N GLY A 43 0.49 -2.42 -5.90
CA GLY A 43 -0.62 -3.28 -6.29
C GLY A 43 -0.78 -4.57 -5.51
N ASN A 44 -0.12 -4.74 -4.38
CA ASN A 44 -0.26 -5.95 -3.58
C ASN A 44 -0.10 -5.70 -2.08
N LEU A 45 -0.42 -6.73 -1.29
CA LEU A 45 -0.28 -6.76 0.17
C LEU A 45 0.49 -8.01 0.63
N PHE A 46 1.34 -8.57 -0.22
CA PHE A 46 1.96 -9.87 0.03
C PHE A 46 2.94 -9.86 1.21
N SER A 47 3.64 -8.75 1.44
CA SER A 47 4.59 -8.60 2.54
C SER A 47 3.95 -8.33 3.89
N MET A 48 2.64 -8.04 3.97
CA MET A 48 2.02 -7.39 5.13
C MET A 48 2.06 -8.22 6.42
N VAL A 49 1.93 -9.55 6.33
CA VAL A 49 1.97 -10.42 7.52
C VAL A 49 3.36 -10.44 8.14
N ASP A 50 4.40 -10.62 7.31
CA ASP A 50 5.79 -10.65 7.76
C ASP A 50 6.23 -9.27 8.24
N PHE A 51 5.85 -8.21 7.51
CA PHE A 51 6.05 -6.83 7.90
C PHE A 51 5.48 -6.54 9.29
N TYR A 52 4.21 -6.87 9.52
CA TYR A 52 3.54 -6.63 10.78
C TYR A 52 4.25 -7.34 11.95
N LYS A 53 4.54 -8.64 11.79
CA LYS A 53 5.19 -9.44 12.82
C LYS A 53 6.58 -8.92 13.16
N TYR A 54 7.40 -8.66 12.14
CA TYR A 54 8.78 -8.22 12.35
C TYR A 54 8.87 -6.82 12.95
N ALA A 55 8.05 -5.87 12.49
CA ALA A 55 7.99 -4.52 13.05
C ALA A 55 7.57 -4.52 14.51
N LYS A 56 6.56 -5.33 14.87
CA LYS A 56 6.15 -5.51 16.27
C LYS A 56 7.26 -6.06 17.16
N ASN A 57 8.03 -7.03 16.66
CA ASN A 57 9.17 -7.58 17.41
C ASN A 57 10.29 -6.55 17.64
N LYS A 58 10.40 -5.55 16.76
CA LYS A 58 11.35 -4.44 16.88
C LYS A 58 10.78 -3.21 17.63
N ASN A 59 9.57 -3.31 18.17
CA ASN A 59 8.84 -2.20 18.81
C ASN A 59 8.61 -0.99 17.87
N ILE A 60 8.53 -1.24 16.57
CA ILE A 60 8.19 -0.24 15.56
C ILE A 60 6.72 -0.40 15.18
N LYS A 61 5.98 0.70 15.10
CA LYS A 61 4.58 0.69 14.68
C LYS A 61 4.49 0.44 13.16
N PRO A 62 3.91 -0.70 12.72
CA PRO A 62 3.70 -0.94 11.30
C PRO A 62 2.51 -0.12 10.77
N ILE A 63 2.71 0.57 9.67
CA ILE A 63 1.65 1.25 8.92
C ILE A 63 1.46 0.50 7.61
N ILE A 64 0.32 -0.17 7.46
CA ILE A 64 0.00 -0.99 6.30
C ILE A 64 -0.61 -0.11 5.21
N GLY A 65 -0.09 -0.21 4.00
CA GLY A 65 -0.60 0.50 2.84
C GLY A 65 -0.39 -0.23 1.53
N CYS A 66 -0.83 0.38 0.46
CA CYS A 66 -0.64 -0.10 -0.90
C CYS A 66 -0.62 1.09 -1.86
N GLU A 67 0.31 1.09 -2.80
CA GLU A 67 0.25 1.95 -3.97
C GLU A 67 -0.63 1.29 -5.03
N ILE A 68 -1.70 1.94 -5.47
CA ILE A 68 -2.66 1.40 -6.42
C ILE A 68 -2.91 2.38 -7.57
N ASN A 69 -3.16 1.85 -8.74
CA ASN A 69 -3.56 2.68 -9.88
C ASN A 69 -5.04 3.03 -9.81
N ILE A 70 -5.38 4.28 -10.07
CA ILE A 70 -6.75 4.78 -10.10
C ILE A 70 -7.08 5.44 -11.44
N THR A 71 -8.28 5.22 -11.92
CA THR A 71 -8.87 5.90 -13.08
C THR A 71 -10.20 6.57 -12.71
N ASN A 72 -10.72 7.41 -13.58
CA ASN A 72 -12.02 8.04 -13.34
C ASN A 72 -13.18 7.04 -13.45
N ASN A 73 -13.13 6.15 -14.43
CA ASN A 73 -14.16 5.14 -14.68
C ASN A 73 -13.54 3.91 -15.34
N LEU A 74 -13.59 2.78 -14.66
CA LEU A 74 -12.96 1.54 -15.11
C LEU A 74 -13.63 0.96 -16.36
N LYS A 75 -14.96 1.13 -16.52
CA LYS A 75 -15.69 0.66 -17.70
C LYS A 75 -15.27 1.35 -18.99
N MET A 76 -14.78 2.58 -18.89
CA MET A 76 -14.29 3.37 -20.04
C MET A 76 -12.79 3.28 -20.19
N TYR A 77 -12.09 2.64 -19.26
CA TYR A 77 -10.63 2.56 -19.25
C TYR A 77 -10.14 1.59 -20.32
N ASN A 78 -9.13 2.03 -21.07
CA ASN A 78 -8.35 1.18 -21.97
C ASN A 78 -6.85 1.43 -21.73
N LYS A 79 -5.99 0.52 -22.22
CA LYS A 79 -4.52 0.57 -21.99
C LYS A 79 -3.85 1.85 -22.53
N SER A 80 -4.48 2.62 -23.40
CA SER A 80 -3.97 3.90 -23.92
C SER A 80 -4.31 5.08 -23.01
N MET A 81 -5.20 4.91 -22.05
CA MET A 81 -5.60 5.96 -21.11
C MET A 81 -4.65 6.00 -19.92
N ARG A 82 -4.48 7.19 -19.34
CA ARG A 82 -3.66 7.38 -18.14
C ARG A 82 -4.41 6.85 -16.91
N SER A 83 -3.70 6.08 -16.09
CA SER A 83 -4.03 5.87 -14.69
C SER A 83 -3.11 6.73 -13.82
N TYR A 84 -3.55 7.01 -12.62
CA TYR A 84 -2.79 7.80 -11.65
C TYR A 84 -2.45 6.91 -10.45
N HIS A 85 -1.28 7.14 -9.85
CA HIS A 85 -0.86 6.45 -8.64
C HIS A 85 -1.49 7.09 -7.42
N LEU A 86 -1.97 6.27 -6.51
CA LEU A 86 -2.53 6.69 -5.23
C LEU A 86 -1.99 5.76 -4.14
N VAL A 87 -1.43 6.34 -3.09
CA VAL A 87 -1.02 5.58 -1.92
C VAL A 87 -2.17 5.56 -0.92
N LEU A 88 -2.60 4.37 -0.53
CA LEU A 88 -3.65 4.15 0.47
C LEU A 88 -3.04 3.54 1.72
N LEU A 89 -3.30 4.12 2.88
CA LEU A 89 -2.87 3.63 4.18
C LEU A 89 -4.07 3.18 5.01
N ALA A 90 -3.96 2.04 5.66
CA ALA A 90 -4.97 1.56 6.59
C ALA A 90 -4.82 2.26 7.95
N LYS A 91 -5.86 2.99 8.36
CA LYS A 91 -5.93 3.68 9.66
C LYS A 91 -6.28 2.72 10.80
N ASN A 92 -7.06 1.68 10.51
CA ASN A 92 -7.59 0.69 11.45
C ASN A 92 -7.92 -0.63 10.73
N ASN A 93 -8.47 -1.61 11.46
CA ASN A 93 -8.84 -2.91 10.88
C ASN A 93 -9.89 -2.81 9.77
N GLU A 94 -10.85 -1.91 9.87
CA GLU A 94 -11.83 -1.67 8.80
C GLU A 94 -11.12 -1.21 7.52
N GLY A 95 -10.20 -0.25 7.64
CA GLY A 95 -9.38 0.22 6.52
C GLY A 95 -8.52 -0.90 5.91
N TYR A 96 -7.94 -1.78 6.72
CA TYR A 96 -7.18 -2.92 6.23
C TYR A 96 -8.06 -3.89 5.43
N ILE A 97 -9.25 -4.21 5.92
CA ILE A 97 -10.22 -5.06 5.19
C ILE A 97 -10.65 -4.39 3.89
N ASN A 98 -10.93 -3.10 3.91
CA ASN A 98 -11.32 -2.33 2.73
C ASN A 98 -10.17 -2.24 1.71
N LEU A 99 -8.92 -2.08 2.18
CA LEU A 99 -7.74 -2.09 1.32
C LEU A 99 -7.56 -3.45 0.60
N MET A 100 -7.71 -4.55 1.32
CA MET A 100 -7.69 -5.89 0.72
C MET A 100 -8.77 -6.07 -0.36
N LYS A 101 -9.99 -5.59 -0.10
CA LYS A 101 -11.09 -5.63 -1.07
C LYS A 101 -10.78 -4.79 -2.31
N LEU A 102 -10.27 -3.57 -2.14
CA LEU A 102 -9.90 -2.69 -3.26
C LEU A 102 -8.84 -3.31 -4.15
N VAL A 103 -7.76 -3.85 -3.57
CA VAL A 103 -6.70 -4.53 -4.31
C VAL A 103 -7.26 -5.73 -5.08
N SER A 104 -8.03 -6.59 -4.41
CA SER A 104 -8.63 -7.78 -5.03
C SER A 104 -9.59 -7.42 -6.18
N LEU A 105 -10.48 -6.46 -5.95
CA LEU A 105 -11.42 -6.00 -6.98
C LEU A 105 -10.71 -5.32 -8.15
N GLY A 106 -9.63 -4.58 -7.87
CA GLY A 106 -8.78 -3.97 -8.90
C GLY A 106 -8.21 -5.02 -9.86
N TYR A 107 -7.75 -6.17 -9.36
CA TYR A 107 -7.31 -7.28 -10.21
C TYR A 107 -8.46 -7.96 -10.97
N ILE A 108 -9.58 -8.22 -10.28
CA ILE A 108 -10.71 -8.94 -10.88
C ILE A 108 -11.37 -8.12 -12.01
N LYS A 109 -11.46 -6.80 -11.85
CA LYS A 109 -12.23 -5.95 -12.75
C LYS A 109 -11.40 -5.27 -13.85
N SER A 110 -10.08 -5.16 -13.69
CA SER A 110 -9.26 -4.36 -14.61
C SER A 110 -8.61 -5.14 -15.76
N GLU A 111 -8.53 -6.46 -15.71
CA GLU A 111 -7.84 -7.31 -16.71
C GLU A 111 -6.39 -6.85 -17.02
N ASN A 112 -5.75 -6.16 -16.11
CA ASN A 112 -4.39 -5.63 -16.26
C ASN A 112 -3.41 -6.39 -15.34
N GLU A 113 -2.11 -6.24 -15.63
CA GLU A 113 -1.04 -6.84 -14.81
C GLU A 113 -1.00 -6.29 -13.38
N LEU A 114 -1.34 -5.00 -13.22
CA LEU A 114 -1.49 -4.36 -11.91
C LEU A 114 -2.95 -3.99 -11.67
N PRO A 115 -3.39 -3.99 -10.42
CA PRO A 115 -4.76 -3.64 -10.09
C PRO A 115 -5.05 -2.18 -10.39
N ILE A 116 -6.18 -1.93 -11.04
CA ILE A 116 -6.69 -0.59 -11.30
C ILE A 116 -8.07 -0.49 -10.68
N ILE A 117 -8.28 0.54 -9.89
CA ILE A 117 -9.58 0.88 -9.32
C ILE A 117 -10.14 2.15 -9.97
N ASP A 118 -11.40 2.42 -9.79
CA ASP A 118 -11.99 3.71 -10.13
C ASP A 118 -12.49 4.47 -8.89
N LYS A 119 -12.90 5.71 -9.12
CA LYS A 119 -13.38 6.58 -8.04
C LYS A 119 -14.60 6.03 -7.31
N SER A 120 -15.49 5.28 -8.00
CA SER A 120 -16.67 4.69 -7.38
C SER A 120 -16.30 3.57 -6.42
N MET A 121 -15.35 2.72 -6.79
CA MET A 121 -14.82 1.68 -5.92
C MET A 121 -14.11 2.29 -4.71
N LEU A 122 -13.28 3.32 -4.93
CA LEU A 122 -12.60 4.00 -3.83
C LEU A 122 -13.61 4.63 -2.86
N GLN A 123 -14.68 5.26 -3.36
CA GLN A 123 -15.72 5.84 -2.52
C GLN A 123 -16.42 4.77 -1.67
N GLU A 124 -16.74 3.62 -2.25
CA GLU A 124 -17.42 2.51 -1.55
C GLU A 124 -16.55 1.94 -0.42
N PHE A 125 -15.24 1.78 -0.63
CA PHE A 125 -14.31 1.15 0.32
C PHE A 125 -13.38 2.15 1.02
N SER A 126 -13.70 3.44 1.03
CA SER A 126 -12.88 4.47 1.69
C SER A 126 -12.89 4.46 3.22
N PRO A 127 -13.92 3.94 3.96
CA PRO A 127 -13.89 3.95 5.41
C PRO A 127 -12.63 3.31 5.97
N GLY A 128 -11.99 4.01 6.94
CA GLY A 128 -10.76 3.54 7.58
C GLY A 128 -9.48 3.67 6.73
N LEU A 129 -9.55 4.32 5.55
CA LEU A 129 -8.39 4.59 4.70
C LEU A 129 -7.95 6.05 4.76
N ILE A 130 -6.65 6.27 4.57
CA ILE A 130 -6.02 7.57 4.33
C ILE A 130 -5.40 7.50 2.94
N ALA A 131 -5.68 8.50 2.10
CA ALA A 131 -5.10 8.60 0.76
C ALA A 131 -4.02 9.68 0.72
N LEU A 132 -2.89 9.36 0.11
CA LEU A 132 -1.80 10.28 -0.20
C LEU A 132 -1.67 10.39 -1.72
N SER A 133 -1.66 11.61 -2.22
CA SER A 133 -1.49 11.91 -3.65
C SER A 133 -0.09 12.40 -3.96
#